data_0f790fa2f1e2b83196d3da23a5ba5310
#
_entry.id   0f790fa2f1e2b83196d3da23a5ba5310
#
_cell.length_a   1.000
_cell.length_b   1.000
_cell.length_c   1.000
_cell.angle_alpha   90.00
_cell.angle_beta   90.00
_cell.angle_gamma   90.00
#
_symmetry.space_group_name_H-M   'P 1'
#
loop_
_entity.id
_entity.type
_entity.pdbx_description
1 polymer ?
#
loop_
_entity_poly.entity_id
_entity_poly.type
_entity_poly.pdbx_seq_one_letter_code
_entity_poly.pdbx_strand_id
1 'polypeptide(L)'
;CINAIEKIQNKRPKATPDFRNALEDKDVDVLIVTAPDHWHAPAAILACSAGKHVYLEKPCSHNPNEGELVVKAAAKYKRILQMGNQRRSWPNVAAAIAELHAGVIGKPYYAKTWYTNNRASIGVGKETAVPSWLNYDLWQGPAPRKAFKDNLIHYNWHWFWHWGTGEALNNGTHMVDLARWGLDVHYPTKVSSNGGRYRYQDDWETPDTQMINLEFENKSLITWEGRSCNGKSVESQSVGVI
;
A
#
# COMPACT_ATOMS: atom_id res chain seq x y z
N CYS A 1 17.27 11.32 4.52
CA CYS A 1 17.39 9.99 5.16
C CYS A 1 18.80 9.71 5.63
N ILE A 2 19.86 9.71 4.78
CA ILE A 2 21.24 9.33 5.13
C ILE A 2 21.75 10.06 6.38
N ASN A 3 21.66 11.40 6.41
CA ASN A 3 22.13 12.22 7.53
C ASN A 3 21.36 11.94 8.85
N ALA A 4 20.09 11.55 8.76
CA ALA A 4 19.31 11.18 9.95
C ALA A 4 19.77 9.82 10.51
N ILE A 5 20.02 8.85 9.65
CA ILE A 5 20.51 7.53 10.05
C ILE A 5 21.94 7.63 10.62
N GLU A 6 22.80 8.42 9.97
CA GLU A 6 24.17 8.68 10.44
C GLU A 6 24.19 9.24 11.87
N LYS A 7 23.28 10.18 12.18
CA LYS A 7 23.14 10.73 13.54
C LYS A 7 22.71 9.70 14.58
N ILE A 8 21.87 8.74 14.19
CA ILE A 8 21.36 7.70 15.10
C ILE A 8 22.41 6.61 15.33
N GLN A 9 23.09 6.20 14.27
CA GLN A 9 24.00 5.05 14.28
C GLN A 9 25.47 5.43 14.51
N ASN A 10 25.80 6.71 14.54
CA ASN A 10 27.18 7.23 14.54
C ASN A 10 28.06 6.67 13.40
N LYS A 11 27.42 6.24 12.30
CA LYS A 11 28.07 5.68 11.13
C LYS A 11 27.26 6.05 9.89
N ARG A 12 27.94 6.62 8.89
CA ARG A 12 27.30 6.96 7.63
C ARG A 12 26.97 5.68 6.85
N PRO A 13 25.70 5.44 6.49
CA PRO A 13 25.35 4.29 5.68
C PRO A 13 25.89 4.46 4.24
N LYS A 14 26.21 3.34 3.59
CA LYS A 14 26.46 3.33 2.14
C LYS A 14 25.20 3.78 1.43
N ALA A 15 25.35 4.53 0.34
CA ALA A 15 24.24 4.97 -0.50
C ALA A 15 24.50 4.63 -1.95
N THR A 16 23.49 4.20 -2.64
CA THR A 16 23.50 3.97 -4.08
C THR A 16 22.24 4.57 -4.71
N PRO A 17 22.33 5.15 -5.90
CA PRO A 17 21.13 5.64 -6.60
C PRO A 17 20.23 4.51 -7.09
N ASP A 18 20.77 3.30 -7.25
CA ASP A 18 20.04 2.12 -7.74
C ASP A 18 20.11 1.01 -6.68
N PHE A 19 18.95 0.58 -6.19
CA PHE A 19 18.86 -0.46 -5.16
C PHE A 19 19.42 -1.82 -5.64
N ARG A 20 19.48 -2.07 -6.94
CA ARG A 20 20.02 -3.31 -7.49
C ARG A 20 21.49 -3.48 -7.15
N ASN A 21 22.25 -2.39 -7.03
CA ASN A 21 23.63 -2.44 -6.55
C ASN A 21 23.73 -2.93 -5.09
N ALA A 22 22.70 -2.63 -4.27
CA ALA A 22 22.66 -3.14 -2.89
C ALA A 22 22.33 -4.65 -2.84
N LEU A 23 21.65 -5.18 -3.86
CA LEU A 23 21.37 -6.62 -3.93
C LEU A 23 22.63 -7.47 -4.21
N GLU A 24 23.64 -6.89 -4.83
CA GLU A 24 24.93 -7.54 -5.11
C GLU A 24 25.84 -7.59 -3.85
N ASP A 25 25.58 -6.73 -2.87
CA ASP A 25 26.36 -6.68 -1.63
C ASP A 25 26.02 -7.89 -0.74
N LYS A 26 27.05 -8.70 -0.43
CA LYS A 26 26.90 -9.91 0.38
C LYS A 26 26.58 -9.63 1.84
N ASP A 27 26.87 -8.43 2.32
CA ASP A 27 26.60 -8.00 3.70
C ASP A 27 25.14 -7.50 3.87
N VAL A 28 24.36 -7.46 2.79
CA VAL A 28 22.93 -7.12 2.82
C VAL A 28 22.10 -8.39 2.88
N ASP A 29 21.38 -8.63 3.97
CA ASP A 29 20.48 -9.78 4.15
C ASP A 29 19.03 -9.49 3.79
N VAL A 30 18.58 -8.24 3.97
CA VAL A 30 17.17 -7.85 3.86
C VAL A 30 17.05 -6.58 3.03
N LEU A 31 16.12 -6.58 2.09
CA LEU A 31 15.67 -5.36 1.40
C LEU A 31 14.35 -4.87 2.03
N ILE A 32 14.33 -3.60 2.44
CA ILE A 32 13.09 -2.90 2.83
C ILE A 32 12.64 -2.06 1.64
N VAL A 33 11.48 -2.39 1.06
CA VAL A 33 10.93 -1.71 -0.12
C VAL A 33 9.89 -0.69 0.33
N THR A 34 10.20 0.60 0.14
CA THR A 34 9.33 1.75 0.43
C THR A 34 9.15 2.66 -0.78
N ALA A 35 9.29 2.09 -1.96
CA ALA A 35 9.15 2.76 -3.25
C ALA A 35 7.67 3.00 -3.59
N PRO A 36 7.34 3.69 -4.69
CA PRO A 36 5.98 3.72 -5.22
C PRO A 36 5.45 2.34 -5.61
N ASP A 37 4.12 2.18 -5.61
CA ASP A 37 3.42 0.89 -5.75
C ASP A 37 3.90 0.06 -6.94
N HIS A 38 4.14 0.70 -8.09
CA HIS A 38 4.60 0.02 -9.31
C HIS A 38 5.99 -0.61 -9.21
N TRP A 39 6.78 -0.24 -8.19
CA TRP A 39 8.07 -0.85 -7.89
C TRP A 39 8.01 -1.97 -6.87
N HIS A 40 6.90 -2.09 -6.11
CA HIS A 40 6.83 -3.02 -4.98
C HIS A 40 7.12 -4.47 -5.39
N ALA A 41 6.31 -5.03 -6.26
CA ALA A 41 6.49 -6.41 -6.69
C ALA A 41 7.79 -6.65 -7.47
N PRO A 42 8.17 -5.82 -8.45
CA PRO A 42 9.45 -5.98 -9.15
C PRO A 42 10.66 -5.97 -8.22
N ALA A 43 10.72 -5.02 -7.28
CA ALA A 43 11.84 -4.94 -6.34
C ALA A 43 11.89 -6.15 -5.40
N ALA A 44 10.74 -6.60 -4.90
CA ALA A 44 10.64 -7.76 -4.03
C ALA A 44 11.09 -9.06 -4.74
N ILE A 45 10.66 -9.25 -6.00
CA ILE A 45 11.06 -10.41 -6.82
C ILE A 45 12.55 -10.40 -7.09
N LEU A 46 13.13 -9.24 -7.45
CA LEU A 46 14.57 -9.09 -7.66
C LEU A 46 15.36 -9.41 -6.38
N ALA A 47 14.92 -8.89 -5.24
CA ALA A 47 15.54 -9.18 -3.94
C ALA A 47 15.50 -10.68 -3.60
N CYS A 48 14.35 -11.33 -3.75
CA CYS A 48 14.24 -12.77 -3.53
C CYS A 48 15.18 -13.56 -4.44
N SER A 49 15.27 -13.19 -5.72
CA SER A 49 16.15 -13.85 -6.69
C SER A 49 17.64 -13.65 -6.38
N ALA A 50 17.99 -12.50 -5.78
CA ALA A 50 19.34 -12.22 -5.28
C ALA A 50 19.65 -12.85 -3.91
N GLY A 51 18.73 -13.67 -3.38
CA GLY A 51 18.91 -14.37 -2.11
C GLY A 51 18.63 -13.53 -0.86
N LYS A 52 17.99 -12.35 -1.00
CA LYS A 52 17.68 -11.46 0.12
C LYS A 52 16.28 -11.74 0.66
N HIS A 53 16.08 -11.53 1.95
CA HIS A 53 14.76 -11.42 2.56
C HIS A 53 14.15 -10.08 2.24
N VAL A 54 12.82 -9.95 2.38
CA VAL A 54 12.12 -8.71 1.98
C VAL A 54 11.13 -8.28 3.06
N TYR A 55 11.20 -7.03 3.45
CA TYR A 55 10.09 -6.32 4.05
C TYR A 55 9.50 -5.37 2.99
N LEU A 56 8.26 -5.62 2.61
CA LEU A 56 7.59 -4.94 1.52
C LEU A 56 6.47 -4.04 2.06
N GLU A 57 6.57 -2.73 1.83
CA GLU A 57 5.48 -1.85 2.21
C GLU A 57 4.19 -2.16 1.44
N LYS A 58 3.09 -1.78 2.04
CA LYS A 58 1.75 -1.95 1.45
C LYS A 58 1.50 -0.89 0.33
N PRO A 59 0.74 -1.25 -0.70
CA PRO A 59 0.25 -2.59 -1.06
C PRO A 59 1.38 -3.46 -1.60
N CYS A 60 1.28 -4.77 -1.46
CA CYS A 60 2.37 -5.67 -1.89
C CYS A 60 2.61 -5.69 -3.40
N SER A 61 1.68 -5.18 -4.19
CA SER A 61 1.73 -5.17 -5.65
C SER A 61 0.83 -4.10 -6.24
N HIS A 62 1.13 -3.72 -7.48
CA HIS A 62 0.32 -2.77 -8.25
C HIS A 62 -0.92 -3.42 -8.87
N ASN A 63 -0.88 -4.73 -9.09
CA ASN A 63 -2.01 -5.51 -9.62
C ASN A 63 -2.01 -6.94 -9.08
N PRO A 64 -3.12 -7.70 -9.21
CA PRO A 64 -3.25 -9.05 -8.65
C PRO A 64 -2.21 -10.04 -9.18
N ASN A 65 -1.89 -9.99 -10.47
CA ASN A 65 -0.90 -10.90 -11.08
C ASN A 65 0.49 -10.72 -10.46
N GLU A 66 0.90 -9.48 -10.23
CA GLU A 66 2.16 -9.19 -9.52
C GLU A 66 2.16 -9.76 -8.11
N GLY A 67 1.04 -9.67 -7.38
CA GLY A 67 0.89 -10.26 -6.06
C GLY A 67 1.15 -11.77 -6.05
N GLU A 68 0.59 -12.48 -7.03
CA GLU A 68 0.88 -13.91 -7.20
C GLU A 68 2.36 -14.19 -7.51
N LEU A 69 2.98 -13.38 -8.37
CA LEU A 69 4.39 -13.52 -8.72
C LEU A 69 5.30 -13.29 -7.53
N VAL A 70 4.97 -12.34 -6.66
CA VAL A 70 5.70 -12.10 -5.39
C VAL A 70 5.68 -13.32 -4.49
N VAL A 71 4.50 -13.93 -4.29
CA VAL A 71 4.35 -15.16 -3.47
C VAL A 71 5.14 -16.31 -4.08
N LYS A 72 5.01 -16.52 -5.41
CA LYS A 72 5.76 -17.55 -6.14
C LYS A 72 7.28 -17.34 -6.05
N ALA A 73 7.75 -16.10 -6.12
CA ALA A 73 9.18 -15.78 -6.00
C ALA A 73 9.70 -16.08 -4.59
N ALA A 74 8.99 -15.65 -3.55
CA ALA A 74 9.37 -15.95 -2.17
C ALA A 74 9.50 -17.46 -1.92
N ALA A 75 8.54 -18.25 -2.38
CA ALA A 75 8.56 -19.69 -2.29
C ALA A 75 9.71 -20.32 -3.11
N LYS A 76 9.87 -19.92 -4.38
CA LYS A 76 10.90 -20.44 -5.30
C LYS A 76 12.30 -20.24 -4.76
N TYR A 77 12.59 -19.04 -4.26
CA TYR A 77 13.93 -18.69 -3.77
C TYR A 77 14.12 -18.97 -2.27
N LYS A 78 13.08 -19.52 -1.59
CA LYS A 78 13.08 -19.83 -0.16
C LYS A 78 13.49 -18.62 0.68
N ARG A 79 12.90 -17.46 0.38
CA ARG A 79 13.13 -16.21 1.12
C ARG A 79 11.89 -15.84 1.94
N ILE A 80 12.13 -15.22 3.08
CA ILE A 80 11.06 -14.65 3.89
C ILE A 80 10.67 -13.32 3.26
N LEU A 81 9.37 -13.15 3.01
CA LEU A 81 8.79 -11.90 2.56
C LEU A 81 7.64 -11.55 3.49
N GLN A 82 7.69 -10.37 4.08
CA GLN A 82 6.65 -9.83 4.94
C GLN A 82 6.10 -8.53 4.36
N MET A 83 4.78 -8.45 4.21
CA MET A 83 4.11 -7.19 3.87
C MET A 83 3.91 -6.32 5.12
N GLY A 84 4.06 -5.00 4.96
CA GLY A 84 3.99 -4.01 6.02
C GLY A 84 2.58 -3.72 6.55
N ASN A 85 1.90 -4.71 7.08
CA ASN A 85 0.61 -4.57 7.77
C ASN A 85 0.84 -4.27 9.27
N GLN A 86 1.48 -3.14 9.56
CA GLN A 86 1.97 -2.75 10.88
C GLN A 86 0.90 -2.73 11.97
N ARG A 87 -0.39 -2.55 11.63
CA ARG A 87 -1.48 -2.54 12.62
C ARG A 87 -1.67 -3.89 13.30
N ARG A 88 -1.26 -4.99 12.67
CA ARG A 88 -1.24 -6.32 13.29
C ARG A 88 -0.24 -6.43 14.44
N SER A 89 0.76 -5.55 14.49
CA SER A 89 1.76 -5.49 15.55
C SER A 89 1.38 -4.58 16.72
N TRP A 90 0.22 -3.90 16.66
CA TRP A 90 -0.24 -3.07 17.78
C TRP A 90 -0.84 -3.94 18.88
N PRO A 91 -0.31 -3.90 20.11
CA PRO A 91 -0.75 -4.78 21.20
C PRO A 91 -2.26 -4.68 21.48
N ASN A 92 -2.81 -3.47 21.47
CA ASN A 92 -4.23 -3.27 21.71
C ASN A 92 -5.12 -3.84 20.61
N VAL A 93 -4.65 -3.78 19.35
CA VAL A 93 -5.38 -4.40 18.23
C VAL A 93 -5.32 -5.92 18.33
N ALA A 94 -4.15 -6.48 18.62
CA ALA A 94 -4.01 -7.92 18.81
C ALA A 94 -4.88 -8.43 19.98
N ALA A 95 -4.93 -7.70 21.09
CA ALA A 95 -5.80 -8.03 22.23
C ALA A 95 -7.28 -7.96 21.81
N ALA A 96 -7.72 -6.90 21.14
CA ALA A 96 -9.11 -6.78 20.67
C ALA A 96 -9.52 -7.91 19.73
N ILE A 97 -8.66 -8.30 18.79
CA ILE A 97 -8.92 -9.44 17.90
C ILE A 97 -9.00 -10.77 18.69
N ALA A 98 -8.15 -10.97 19.70
CA ALA A 98 -8.22 -12.14 20.56
C ALA A 98 -9.55 -12.21 21.32
N GLU A 99 -10.06 -11.10 21.86
CA GLU A 99 -11.37 -11.01 22.51
C GLU A 99 -12.51 -11.30 21.54
N LEU A 100 -12.45 -10.79 20.29
CA LEU A 100 -13.42 -11.12 19.26
C LEU A 100 -13.46 -12.61 18.96
N HIS A 101 -12.30 -13.24 18.82
CA HIS A 101 -12.18 -14.68 18.57
C HIS A 101 -12.60 -15.52 19.78
N ALA A 102 -12.47 -14.99 21.01
CA ALA A 102 -12.99 -15.60 22.21
C ALA A 102 -14.52 -15.47 22.36
N GLY A 103 -15.19 -14.72 21.45
CA GLY A 103 -16.63 -14.61 21.37
C GLY A 103 -17.24 -13.56 22.29
N VAL A 104 -16.49 -12.52 22.70
CA VAL A 104 -16.96 -11.45 23.58
C VAL A 104 -18.24 -10.74 23.08
N ILE A 105 -18.43 -10.67 21.76
CA ILE A 105 -19.66 -10.15 21.10
C ILE A 105 -20.45 -11.23 20.36
N GLY A 106 -20.21 -12.52 20.66
CA GLY A 106 -20.71 -13.62 19.86
C GLY A 106 -19.92 -13.79 18.56
N LYS A 107 -20.54 -14.45 17.55
CA LYS A 107 -19.89 -14.65 16.24
C LYS A 107 -19.97 -13.39 15.40
N PRO A 108 -18.85 -12.72 15.10
CA PRO A 108 -18.86 -11.58 14.20
C PRO A 108 -19.14 -12.05 12.76
N TYR A 109 -19.96 -11.33 12.04
CA TYR A 109 -20.35 -11.63 10.65
C TYR A 109 -20.33 -10.41 9.74
N TYR A 110 -20.16 -9.21 10.30
CA TYR A 110 -20.11 -7.97 9.57
C TYR A 110 -19.00 -7.06 10.12
N ALA A 111 -18.23 -6.45 9.25
CA ALA A 111 -17.30 -5.41 9.62
C ALA A 111 -17.45 -4.21 8.67
N LYS A 112 -17.68 -3.03 9.23
CA LYS A 112 -17.65 -1.77 8.52
C LYS A 112 -16.28 -1.12 8.69
N THR A 113 -15.68 -0.71 7.59
CA THR A 113 -14.38 -0.03 7.58
C THR A 113 -14.46 1.26 6.79
N TRP A 114 -13.63 2.23 7.12
CA TRP A 114 -13.63 3.51 6.42
C TRP A 114 -12.29 4.24 6.51
N TYR A 115 -12.12 5.16 5.59
CA TYR A 115 -11.07 6.18 5.62
C TYR A 115 -11.59 7.49 5.03
N THR A 116 -11.45 8.58 5.76
CA THR A 116 -11.83 9.92 5.31
C THR A 116 -10.68 10.90 5.51
N ASN A 117 -10.53 11.84 4.58
CA ASN A 117 -9.48 12.85 4.62
C ASN A 117 -9.94 14.13 3.90
N ASN A 118 -9.27 15.24 4.13
CA ASN A 118 -9.44 16.51 3.43
C ASN A 118 -8.29 16.73 2.44
N ARG A 119 -8.06 15.78 1.54
CA ARG A 119 -7.03 15.97 0.51
C ARG A 119 -7.46 17.08 -0.44
N ALA A 120 -6.53 17.98 -0.72
CA ALA A 120 -6.72 19.03 -1.70
C ALA A 120 -6.68 18.46 -3.13
N SER A 121 -7.13 19.26 -4.09
CA SER A 121 -6.89 19.02 -5.51
C SER A 121 -5.39 18.95 -5.79
N ILE A 122 -5.00 18.05 -6.69
CA ILE A 122 -3.60 17.96 -7.19
C ILE A 122 -3.36 18.87 -8.41
N GLY A 123 -4.41 19.58 -8.84
CA GLY A 123 -4.36 20.46 -10.03
C GLY A 123 -4.21 19.70 -11.35
N VAL A 124 -4.05 20.47 -12.41
CA VAL A 124 -3.72 19.98 -13.75
C VAL A 124 -2.23 20.23 -13.99
N GLY A 125 -1.43 19.17 -14.00
CA GLY A 125 0.02 19.26 -14.17
C GLY A 125 0.42 19.53 -15.62
N LYS A 126 1.56 20.18 -15.77
CA LYS A 126 2.17 20.46 -17.07
C LYS A 126 3.34 19.50 -17.31
N GLU A 127 3.49 19.06 -18.54
CA GLU A 127 4.72 18.38 -18.95
C GLU A 127 5.89 19.38 -18.87
N THR A 128 6.91 19.00 -18.12
CA THR A 128 8.08 19.82 -17.87
C THR A 128 9.36 19.01 -17.95
N ALA A 129 10.51 19.68 -17.99
CA ALA A 129 11.78 19.02 -17.86
C ALA A 129 11.87 18.29 -16.52
N VAL A 130 12.47 17.10 -16.54
CA VAL A 130 12.72 16.31 -15.32
C VAL A 130 13.67 17.11 -14.41
N PRO A 131 13.36 17.29 -13.12
CA PRO A 131 14.27 17.97 -12.19
C PRO A 131 15.63 17.28 -12.12
N SER A 132 16.71 18.03 -12.04
CA SER A 132 18.08 17.49 -12.07
C SER A 132 18.43 16.52 -10.93
N TRP A 133 17.68 16.57 -9.82
CA TRP A 133 17.84 15.67 -8.68
C TRP A 133 17.13 14.32 -8.86
N LEU A 134 16.29 14.16 -9.89
CA LEU A 134 15.47 12.98 -10.11
C LEU A 134 15.97 12.16 -11.28
N ASN A 135 16.34 10.92 -11.04
CA ASN A 135 16.48 9.94 -12.11
C ASN A 135 15.09 9.39 -12.45
N TYR A 136 14.39 10.05 -13.39
CA TYR A 136 13.03 9.72 -13.72
C TYR A 136 12.90 8.37 -14.43
N ASP A 137 13.91 7.95 -15.21
CA ASP A 137 13.93 6.63 -15.85
C ASP A 137 13.96 5.51 -14.81
N LEU A 138 14.81 5.65 -13.78
CA LEU A 138 14.86 4.71 -12.68
C LEU A 138 13.58 4.77 -11.83
N TRP A 139 13.03 5.97 -11.61
CA TRP A 139 11.79 6.14 -10.86
C TRP A 139 10.62 5.46 -11.58
N GLN A 140 10.50 5.57 -12.90
CA GLN A 140 9.51 4.86 -13.70
C GLN A 140 9.71 3.34 -13.69
N GLY A 141 10.96 2.90 -13.58
CA GLY A 141 11.31 1.49 -13.45
C GLY A 141 10.73 0.61 -14.55
N PRO A 142 9.98 -0.45 -14.19
CA PRO A 142 9.40 -1.38 -15.17
C PRO A 142 8.15 -0.84 -15.88
N ALA A 143 7.56 0.27 -15.39
CA ALA A 143 6.35 0.83 -15.99
C ALA A 143 6.62 1.40 -17.39
N PRO A 144 5.65 1.37 -18.31
CA PRO A 144 5.75 2.04 -19.59
C PRO A 144 6.11 3.52 -19.44
N ARG A 145 6.95 4.06 -20.31
CA ARG A 145 7.45 5.43 -20.21
C ARG A 145 6.35 6.46 -20.41
N LYS A 146 6.29 7.45 -19.53
CA LYS A 146 5.44 8.65 -19.63
C LYS A 146 6.28 9.90 -19.44
N ALA A 147 5.87 10.99 -20.06
CA ALA A 147 6.45 12.31 -19.82
C ALA A 147 6.28 12.71 -18.35
N PHE A 148 7.25 13.47 -17.83
CA PHE A 148 7.19 13.99 -16.47
C PHE A 148 6.21 15.14 -16.38
N LYS A 149 5.31 15.08 -15.38
CA LYS A 149 4.42 16.17 -15.00
C LYS A 149 4.81 16.76 -13.65
N ASP A 150 4.73 18.06 -13.51
CA ASP A 150 5.16 18.81 -12.31
C ASP A 150 4.31 18.52 -11.06
N ASN A 151 3.12 17.96 -11.21
CA ASN A 151 2.23 17.58 -10.11
C ASN A 151 2.33 16.10 -9.67
N LEU A 152 3.29 15.32 -10.20
CA LEU A 152 3.39 13.87 -9.96
C LEU A 152 4.09 13.51 -8.65
N ILE A 153 5.29 14.08 -8.41
CA ILE A 153 6.19 13.72 -7.33
C ILE A 153 6.20 14.83 -6.26
N HIS A 154 6.26 14.47 -4.95
CA HIS A 154 6.61 13.14 -4.40
C HIS A 154 5.43 12.26 -4.01
N TYR A 155 4.22 12.75 -3.90
CA TYR A 155 3.11 12.03 -3.28
C TYR A 155 1.98 11.68 -4.25
N ASN A 156 1.73 12.54 -5.23
CA ASN A 156 0.51 12.44 -6.05
C ASN A 156 0.50 11.26 -7.02
N TRP A 157 1.64 10.59 -7.21
CA TRP A 157 1.71 9.35 -7.98
C TRP A 157 0.68 8.30 -7.50
N HIS A 158 0.29 8.31 -6.24
CA HIS A 158 -0.75 7.41 -5.70
C HIS A 158 -2.08 7.47 -6.47
N TRP A 159 -2.35 8.61 -7.09
CA TRP A 159 -3.64 8.91 -7.71
C TRP A 159 -3.69 8.65 -9.21
N PHE A 160 -2.61 8.25 -9.80
CA PHE A 160 -2.52 7.89 -11.21
C PHE A 160 -2.47 6.37 -11.35
N TRP A 161 -3.41 5.79 -12.12
CA TRP A 161 -3.45 4.34 -12.36
C TRP A 161 -2.14 3.75 -12.87
N HIS A 162 -1.33 4.58 -13.52
CA HIS A 162 -0.05 4.19 -14.08
C HIS A 162 1.02 3.87 -13.02
N TRP A 163 0.92 4.50 -11.85
CA TRP A 163 1.95 4.46 -10.80
C TRP A 163 1.46 3.91 -9.48
N GLY A 164 0.21 4.20 -9.16
CA GLY A 164 -0.40 3.93 -7.87
C GLY A 164 -1.72 3.19 -7.99
N THR A 165 -2.31 2.92 -6.84
CA THR A 165 -3.49 2.08 -6.67
C THR A 165 -4.66 2.82 -6.01
N GLY A 166 -4.53 4.14 -5.83
CA GLY A 166 -5.54 4.97 -5.21
C GLY A 166 -5.76 4.71 -3.73
N GLU A 167 -6.80 5.31 -3.17
CA GLU A 167 -7.06 5.23 -1.73
C GLU A 167 -7.49 3.83 -1.28
N ALA A 168 -8.13 3.05 -2.15
CA ALA A 168 -8.58 1.70 -1.84
C ALA A 168 -7.43 0.79 -1.36
N LEU A 169 -6.25 0.87 -1.99
CA LEU A 169 -5.08 0.11 -1.54
C LEU A 169 -4.12 0.95 -0.70
N ASN A 170 -4.15 2.28 -0.79
CA ASN A 170 -3.31 3.11 0.08
C ASN A 170 -3.73 3.00 1.55
N ASN A 171 -5.00 3.27 1.88
CA ASN A 171 -5.51 3.20 3.26
C ASN A 171 -6.53 2.07 3.47
N GLY A 172 -7.29 1.68 2.44
CA GLY A 172 -8.22 0.56 2.53
C GLY A 172 -7.54 -0.75 2.90
N THR A 173 -6.32 -1.00 2.42
CA THR A 173 -5.52 -2.18 2.80
C THR A 173 -5.44 -2.36 4.31
N HIS A 174 -5.13 -1.29 5.07
CA HIS A 174 -5.01 -1.37 6.52
C HIS A 174 -6.31 -1.73 7.22
N MET A 175 -7.42 -1.16 6.74
CA MET A 175 -8.72 -1.37 7.38
C MET A 175 -9.31 -2.72 7.04
N VAL A 176 -9.27 -3.10 5.77
CA VAL A 176 -9.75 -4.39 5.29
C VAL A 176 -8.93 -5.54 5.88
N ASP A 177 -7.61 -5.35 6.07
CA ASP A 177 -6.76 -6.35 6.72
C ASP A 177 -7.20 -6.62 8.16
N LEU A 178 -7.50 -5.59 8.94
CA LEU A 178 -8.01 -5.75 10.31
C LEU A 178 -9.39 -6.41 10.34
N ALA A 179 -10.29 -5.99 9.45
CA ALA A 179 -11.62 -6.60 9.35
C ALA A 179 -11.54 -8.08 8.97
N ARG A 180 -10.67 -8.43 8.01
CA ARG A 180 -10.43 -9.83 7.66
C ARG A 180 -9.89 -10.64 8.83
N TRP A 181 -8.99 -10.07 9.62
CA TRP A 181 -8.44 -10.71 10.80
C TRP A 181 -9.53 -10.90 11.88
N GLY A 182 -10.36 -9.87 12.14
CA GLY A 182 -11.45 -9.97 13.11
C GLY A 182 -12.53 -10.97 12.74
N LEU A 183 -12.89 -11.06 11.44
CA LEU A 183 -13.90 -12.02 10.93
C LEU A 183 -13.33 -13.41 10.65
N ASP A 184 -12.00 -13.61 10.78
CA ASP A 184 -11.28 -14.84 10.43
C ASP A 184 -11.61 -15.33 9.01
N VAL A 185 -11.47 -14.43 8.00
CA VAL A 185 -11.77 -14.71 6.60
C VAL A 185 -10.55 -14.50 5.70
N HIS A 186 -10.46 -15.25 4.60
CA HIS A 186 -9.33 -15.19 3.67
C HIS A 186 -9.68 -14.47 2.36
N TYR A 187 -10.31 -15.14 1.43
CA TYR A 187 -10.63 -14.60 0.10
C TYR A 187 -12.13 -14.34 -0.02
N PRO A 188 -12.54 -13.20 -0.56
CA PRO A 188 -13.94 -12.95 -0.84
C PRO A 188 -14.41 -13.82 -2.02
N THR A 189 -15.65 -14.26 -1.95
CA THR A 189 -16.34 -14.96 -3.05
C THR A 189 -16.97 -13.99 -4.04
N LYS A 190 -17.26 -12.76 -3.58
CA LYS A 190 -17.79 -11.69 -4.41
C LYS A 190 -17.26 -10.34 -3.95
N VAL A 191 -16.92 -9.51 -4.92
CA VAL A 191 -16.50 -8.12 -4.70
C VAL A 191 -17.39 -7.21 -5.54
N SER A 192 -17.93 -6.16 -4.91
CA SER A 192 -18.62 -5.09 -5.62
C SER A 192 -18.04 -3.73 -5.21
N SER A 193 -17.96 -2.81 -6.17
CA SER A 193 -17.42 -1.47 -5.92
C SER A 193 -18.21 -0.44 -6.71
N ASN A 194 -18.51 0.66 -6.05
CA ASN A 194 -19.09 1.86 -6.64
C ASN A 194 -18.29 3.07 -6.19
N GLY A 195 -18.14 4.06 -7.07
CA GLY A 195 -17.43 5.27 -6.75
C GLY A 195 -16.94 6.01 -7.97
N GLY A 196 -16.21 7.07 -7.76
CA GLY A 196 -15.71 7.91 -8.85
C GLY A 196 -15.02 9.15 -8.35
N ARG A 197 -14.84 10.07 -9.30
CA ARG A 197 -14.31 11.41 -9.08
C ARG A 197 -15.49 12.38 -8.94
N TYR A 198 -15.70 12.92 -7.74
CA TYR A 198 -16.86 13.77 -7.46
C TYR A 198 -16.47 15.15 -6.93
N ARG A 199 -15.28 15.29 -6.32
CA ARG A 199 -14.93 16.52 -5.61
C ARG A 199 -14.23 17.56 -6.46
N TYR A 200 -13.21 17.15 -7.23
CA TYR A 200 -12.40 18.07 -8.02
C TYR A 200 -12.28 17.62 -9.48
N GLN A 201 -12.07 18.57 -10.37
CA GLN A 201 -11.67 18.34 -11.75
C GLN A 201 -10.18 18.64 -11.87
N ASP A 202 -9.36 17.62 -11.81
CA ASP A 202 -7.91 17.68 -11.82
C ASP A 202 -7.32 16.39 -12.42
N ASP A 203 -6.00 16.21 -12.36
CA ASP A 203 -5.31 15.04 -12.91
C ASP A 203 -5.46 13.76 -12.08
N TRP A 204 -6.10 13.80 -10.94
CA TRP A 204 -6.34 12.61 -10.12
C TRP A 204 -7.29 11.64 -10.83
N GLU A 205 -6.81 10.43 -11.14
CA GLU A 205 -7.52 9.43 -11.96
C GLU A 205 -8.34 8.43 -11.12
N THR A 206 -7.83 8.03 -9.95
CA THR A 206 -8.49 7.05 -9.09
C THR A 206 -9.70 7.64 -8.36
N PRO A 207 -10.68 6.85 -7.90
CA PRO A 207 -11.82 7.37 -7.16
C PRO A 207 -11.41 8.19 -5.93
N ASP A 208 -11.99 9.38 -5.76
CA ASP A 208 -11.87 10.14 -4.51
C ASP A 208 -12.95 9.75 -3.48
N THR A 209 -14.00 9.11 -3.96
CA THR A 209 -15.10 8.59 -3.14
C THR A 209 -15.45 7.20 -3.66
N GLN A 210 -15.43 6.20 -2.78
CA GLN A 210 -15.62 4.81 -3.17
C GLN A 210 -16.22 3.99 -2.04
N MET A 211 -17.12 3.09 -2.42
CA MET A 211 -17.66 2.03 -1.55
C MET A 211 -17.24 0.68 -2.11
N ILE A 212 -16.74 -0.21 -1.25
CA ILE A 212 -16.38 -1.58 -1.62
C ILE A 212 -17.08 -2.54 -0.65
N ASN A 213 -17.66 -3.61 -1.19
CA ASN A 213 -18.22 -4.69 -0.42
C ASN A 213 -17.51 -6.00 -0.78
N LEU A 214 -17.15 -6.77 0.24
CA LEU A 214 -16.46 -8.06 0.14
C LEU A 214 -17.33 -9.11 0.84
N GLU A 215 -17.91 -10.01 0.07
CA GLU A 215 -18.73 -11.12 0.58
C GLU A 215 -17.88 -12.40 0.67
N PHE A 216 -18.05 -13.18 1.73
CA PHE A 216 -17.27 -14.39 2.00
C PHE A 216 -18.14 -15.62 2.09
N GLU A 217 -17.57 -16.81 1.85
CA GLU A 217 -18.28 -18.10 1.85
C GLU A 217 -19.00 -18.38 3.17
N ASN A 218 -18.42 -17.99 4.30
CA ASN A 218 -19.00 -18.14 5.64
C ASN A 218 -20.16 -17.16 5.94
N LYS A 219 -20.67 -16.47 4.90
CA LYS A 219 -21.73 -15.45 4.97
C LYS A 219 -21.34 -14.19 5.76
N SER A 220 -20.06 -13.91 5.86
CA SER A 220 -19.57 -12.63 6.40
C SER A 220 -19.48 -11.58 5.30
N LEU A 221 -19.56 -10.30 5.71
CA LEU A 221 -19.47 -9.14 4.85
C LEU A 221 -18.48 -8.11 5.44
N ILE A 222 -17.57 -7.63 4.62
CA ILE A 222 -16.78 -6.44 4.91
C ILE A 222 -17.23 -5.32 3.96
N THR A 223 -17.48 -4.14 4.51
CA THR A 223 -17.67 -2.92 3.72
C THR A 223 -16.53 -1.95 3.97
N TRP A 224 -16.07 -1.28 2.93
CA TRP A 224 -15.11 -0.19 3.04
C TRP A 224 -15.65 1.07 2.35
N GLU A 225 -15.57 2.19 3.07
CA GLU A 225 -15.93 3.51 2.59
C GLU A 225 -14.70 4.41 2.54
N GLY A 226 -14.30 4.84 1.34
CA GLY A 226 -13.22 5.78 1.12
C GLY A 226 -13.75 7.14 0.70
N ARG A 227 -13.36 8.21 1.43
CA ARG A 227 -13.66 9.61 1.10
C ARG A 227 -12.40 10.46 1.23
N SER A 228 -11.62 10.51 0.17
CA SER A 228 -10.30 11.14 0.20
C SER A 228 -10.34 12.65 0.34
N CYS A 229 -11.38 13.28 -0.17
CA CYS A 229 -11.51 14.75 -0.25
C CYS A 229 -12.67 15.29 0.63
N ASN A 230 -13.15 14.51 1.58
CA ASN A 230 -14.17 14.91 2.55
C ASN A 230 -13.85 14.25 3.91
N GLY A 231 -13.24 15.03 4.80
CA GLY A 231 -12.82 14.57 6.12
C GLY A 231 -13.93 14.47 7.16
N LYS A 232 -15.17 14.84 6.83
CA LYS A 232 -16.29 14.68 7.75
C LYS A 232 -16.74 13.22 7.73
N SER A 233 -16.80 12.61 8.91
CA SER A 233 -17.32 11.26 9.12
C SER A 233 -18.50 11.31 10.08
N VAL A 234 -19.51 10.47 9.86
CA VAL A 234 -20.59 10.24 10.81
C VAL A 234 -20.08 9.45 12.03
N GLU A 235 -19.07 8.66 11.83
CA GLU A 235 -18.27 8.03 12.87
C GLU A 235 -17.24 9.05 13.37
N SER A 236 -17.17 9.35 14.62
CA SER A 236 -16.38 10.43 15.22
C SER A 236 -14.89 10.47 14.84
N GLN A 237 -14.40 9.50 14.09
CA GLN A 237 -13.01 9.38 13.67
C GLN A 237 -12.86 9.30 12.15
N SER A 238 -11.72 9.78 11.62
CA SER A 238 -11.41 9.78 10.19
C SER A 238 -11.10 8.39 9.63
N VAL A 239 -10.87 7.42 10.46
CA VAL A 239 -10.54 6.04 10.07
C VAL A 239 -11.01 5.06 11.15
N GLY A 240 -11.51 3.90 10.74
CA GLY A 240 -11.93 2.90 11.70
C GLY A 240 -12.37 1.57 11.13
N VAL A 241 -12.64 0.67 12.04
CA VAL A 241 -13.27 -0.65 11.85
C VAL A 241 -14.28 -0.85 12.94
N ILE A 242 -15.49 -1.29 12.59
CA ILE A 242 -16.56 -1.70 13.49
C ILE A 242 -17.05 -3.08 13.10
#